data_ba0964790e770d8dd5722b0d1d59cf0b
#
_entry.id   ba0964790e770d8dd5722b0d1d59cf0b
#
_cell.length_a   1.000
_cell.length_b   1.000
_cell.length_c   1.000
_cell.angle_alpha   90.00
_cell.angle_beta   90.00
_cell.angle_gamma   90.00
#
_symmetry.space_group_name_H-M   'P 1'
#
loop_
_entity.id
_entity.type
_entity.pdbx_description
1 polymer ?
#
loop_
_entity_poly.entity_id
_entity_poly.type
_entity_poly.pdbx_seq_one_letter_code
_entity_poly.pdbx_strand_id
1 'polypeptide(L)'
;MTVHELQQEIPRLKREKNICILAHAYQSQPVLEVADYTGDSYGLSVQAAKTNADGVIMCGVRFMAETCKILSPEKTVWLANPMSGCPMAEQLDLPTLQELKKQYPGYAVVAYINTTSELKTACDVCVTSSSALKICSALENDKIPVSYTHLRAHET
;
A
#
# COMPACT_ATOMS: atom_id res chain seq x y z
N MET A 1 14.97 -26.38 -6.97
CA MET A 1 15.72 -25.49 -6.05
C MET A 1 15.05 -25.53 -4.69
N THR A 2 15.82 -25.74 -3.66
CA THR A 2 15.36 -25.63 -2.26
C THR A 2 15.25 -24.17 -1.85
N VAL A 3 14.56 -23.88 -0.73
CA VAL A 3 14.48 -22.52 -0.16
C VAL A 3 15.88 -21.95 0.09
N HIS A 4 16.78 -22.77 0.62
CA HIS A 4 18.16 -22.35 0.91
C HIS A 4 18.94 -21.97 -0.36
N GLU A 5 18.84 -22.76 -1.43
CA GLU A 5 19.45 -22.42 -2.72
C GLU A 5 18.90 -21.10 -3.28
N LEU A 6 17.59 -20.86 -3.16
CA LEU A 6 16.96 -19.58 -3.56
C LEU A 6 17.47 -18.40 -2.73
N GLN A 7 17.60 -18.58 -1.43
CA GLN A 7 18.11 -17.55 -0.53
C GLN A 7 19.59 -17.19 -0.79
N GLN A 8 20.37 -18.11 -1.32
CA GLN A 8 21.75 -17.84 -1.75
C GLN A 8 21.80 -17.10 -3.10
N GLU A 9 20.90 -17.39 -4.01
CA GLU A 9 20.89 -16.82 -5.36
C GLU A 9 20.25 -15.41 -5.40
N ILE A 10 19.19 -15.15 -4.62
CA ILE A 10 18.46 -13.88 -4.61
C ILE A 10 19.39 -12.68 -4.34
N PRO A 11 20.30 -12.68 -3.34
CA PRO A 11 21.20 -11.55 -3.10
C PRO A 11 22.14 -11.24 -4.27
N ARG A 12 22.54 -12.25 -5.04
CA ARG A 12 23.33 -12.07 -6.25
C ARG A 12 22.51 -11.36 -7.32
N LEU A 13 21.30 -11.86 -7.61
CA LEU A 13 20.41 -11.29 -8.61
C LEU A 13 19.95 -9.86 -8.27
N LYS A 14 19.71 -9.57 -6.99
CA LYS A 14 19.38 -8.20 -6.53
C LYS A 14 20.46 -7.21 -6.95
N ARG A 15 21.73 -7.56 -6.68
CA ARG A 15 22.88 -6.69 -7.04
C ARG A 15 23.04 -6.54 -8.54
N GLU A 16 22.97 -7.64 -9.28
CA GLU A 16 23.14 -7.63 -10.75
C GLU A 16 22.06 -6.81 -11.46
N LYS A 17 20.85 -6.83 -10.95
CA LYS A 17 19.69 -6.17 -11.56
C LYS A 17 19.35 -4.80 -10.94
N ASN A 18 20.12 -4.36 -9.95
CA ASN A 18 19.85 -3.17 -9.16
C ASN A 18 18.40 -3.11 -8.61
N ILE A 19 17.99 -4.19 -7.94
CA ILE A 19 16.64 -4.39 -7.40
C ILE A 19 16.68 -4.40 -5.87
N CYS A 20 15.73 -3.69 -5.27
CA CYS A 20 15.43 -3.70 -3.85
C CYS A 20 14.22 -4.58 -3.56
N ILE A 21 14.30 -5.47 -2.57
CA ILE A 21 13.17 -6.29 -2.10
C ILE A 21 12.61 -5.69 -0.82
N LEU A 22 11.33 -5.33 -0.87
CA LEU A 22 10.56 -4.82 0.27
C LEU A 22 9.56 -5.90 0.70
N ALA A 23 9.58 -6.30 1.97
CA ALA A 23 8.69 -7.33 2.48
C ALA A 23 7.84 -6.81 3.65
N HIS A 24 6.52 -7.01 3.55
CA HIS A 24 5.62 -6.76 4.66
C HIS A 24 5.96 -7.66 5.84
N ALA A 25 5.89 -7.13 7.06
CA ALA A 25 6.26 -7.86 8.28
C ALA A 25 5.49 -9.18 8.51
N TYR A 26 4.38 -9.39 7.80
CA TYR A 26 3.59 -10.63 7.88
C TYR A 26 4.03 -11.71 6.87
N GLN A 27 5.09 -11.46 6.11
CA GLN A 27 5.64 -12.47 5.21
C GLN A 27 6.32 -13.59 5.99
N SER A 28 6.47 -14.76 5.34
CA SER A 28 7.18 -15.88 5.94
C SER A 28 8.65 -15.56 6.17
N GLN A 29 9.25 -16.18 7.19
CA GLN A 29 10.64 -15.97 7.58
C GLN A 29 11.61 -16.08 6.39
N PRO A 30 11.53 -17.08 5.49
CA PRO A 30 12.44 -17.17 4.34
C PRO A 30 12.38 -15.97 3.40
N VAL A 31 11.24 -15.30 3.28
CA VAL A 31 11.08 -14.08 2.47
C VAL A 31 11.68 -12.87 3.20
N LEU A 32 11.44 -12.76 4.51
CA LEU A 32 12.00 -11.67 5.32
C LEU A 32 13.53 -11.67 5.31
N GLU A 33 14.16 -12.86 5.29
CA GLU A 33 15.62 -13.02 5.30
C GLU A 33 16.31 -12.50 4.03
N VAL A 34 15.62 -12.47 2.89
CA VAL A 34 16.18 -11.95 1.63
C VAL A 34 15.75 -10.52 1.32
N ALA A 35 14.84 -9.95 2.12
CA ALA A 35 14.37 -8.58 1.96
C ALA A 35 15.45 -7.57 2.37
N ASP A 36 15.48 -6.42 1.70
CA ASP A 36 16.33 -5.28 2.07
C ASP A 36 15.69 -4.46 3.19
N TYR A 37 14.36 -4.37 3.16
CA TYR A 37 13.58 -3.69 4.19
C TYR A 37 12.34 -4.49 4.53
N THR A 38 12.00 -4.50 5.82
CA THR A 38 10.77 -5.09 6.34
C THR A 38 9.99 -4.05 7.12
N GLY A 39 8.66 -4.10 7.08
CA GLY A 39 7.85 -3.11 7.79
C GLY A 39 6.37 -3.16 7.43
N ASP A 40 5.70 -2.06 7.73
CA ASP A 40 4.30 -1.85 7.38
C ASP A 40 4.11 -1.33 5.94
N SER A 41 2.85 -1.27 5.51
CA SER A 41 2.48 -0.92 4.14
C SER A 41 2.98 0.46 3.70
N TYR A 42 2.79 1.48 4.53
CA TYR A 42 3.17 2.85 4.18
C TYR A 42 4.68 3.07 4.31
N GLY A 43 5.28 2.60 5.40
CA GLY A 43 6.72 2.70 5.64
C GLY A 43 7.55 2.08 4.51
N LEU A 44 7.12 0.92 3.99
CA LEU A 44 7.79 0.29 2.83
C LEU A 44 7.66 1.11 1.55
N SER A 45 6.53 1.75 1.30
CA SER A 45 6.36 2.64 0.15
C SER A 45 7.26 3.88 0.23
N VAL A 46 7.46 4.43 1.42
CA VAL A 46 8.44 5.51 1.67
C VAL A 46 9.88 5.03 1.47
N GLN A 47 10.19 3.78 1.88
CA GLN A 47 11.51 3.20 1.62
C GLN A 47 11.76 2.97 0.13
N ALA A 48 10.74 2.56 -0.63
CA ALA A 48 10.85 2.47 -2.09
C ALA A 48 11.28 3.80 -2.72
N ALA A 49 10.73 4.91 -2.27
CA ALA A 49 11.09 6.23 -2.78
C ALA A 49 12.53 6.64 -2.41
N LYS A 50 13.06 6.14 -1.28
CA LYS A 50 14.40 6.51 -0.79
C LYS A 50 15.52 5.64 -1.34
N THR A 51 15.24 4.40 -1.76
CA THR A 51 16.28 3.50 -2.28
C THR A 51 16.83 4.00 -3.62
N ASN A 52 18.11 3.77 -3.87
CA ASN A 52 18.76 4.07 -5.14
C ASN A 52 18.58 2.94 -6.18
N ALA A 53 17.84 1.90 -5.88
CA ALA A 53 17.54 0.81 -6.81
C ALA A 53 16.63 1.30 -7.95
N ASP A 54 16.84 0.78 -9.16
CA ASP A 54 16.02 1.07 -10.34
C ASP A 54 14.66 0.37 -10.29
N GLY A 55 14.61 -0.74 -9.56
CA GLY A 55 13.42 -1.55 -9.42
C GLY A 55 13.18 -2.03 -8.00
N VAL A 56 11.91 -2.29 -7.70
CA VAL A 56 11.43 -2.75 -6.39
C VAL A 56 10.58 -3.99 -6.57
N ILE A 57 10.86 -5.05 -5.82
CA ILE A 57 9.97 -6.20 -5.67
C ILE A 57 9.23 -6.03 -4.34
N MET A 58 7.90 -5.90 -4.41
CA MET A 58 7.04 -5.85 -3.24
C MET A 58 6.55 -7.26 -2.88
N CYS A 59 7.06 -7.78 -1.77
CA CYS A 59 6.55 -8.99 -1.11
C CYS A 59 5.46 -8.59 -0.13
N GLY A 60 4.23 -8.48 -0.63
CA GLY A 60 3.05 -8.02 0.08
C GLY A 60 1.82 -8.19 -0.78
N VAL A 61 0.83 -7.34 -0.59
CA VAL A 61 -0.43 -7.34 -1.33
C VAL A 61 -0.47 -6.23 -2.38
N ARG A 62 -1.40 -6.34 -3.34
CA ARG A 62 -1.49 -5.48 -4.53
C ARG A 62 -1.46 -3.99 -4.21
N PHE A 63 -2.31 -3.49 -3.30
CA PHE A 63 -2.39 -2.06 -2.98
C PHE A 63 -1.06 -1.49 -2.46
N MET A 64 -0.20 -2.33 -1.85
CA MET A 64 1.13 -1.91 -1.39
C MET A 64 2.07 -1.65 -2.58
N ALA A 65 2.08 -2.54 -3.58
CA ALA A 65 2.84 -2.34 -4.81
C ALA A 65 2.32 -1.11 -5.58
N GLU A 66 1.01 -0.92 -5.64
CA GLU A 66 0.38 0.26 -6.24
C GLU A 66 0.79 1.56 -5.54
N THR A 67 0.72 1.60 -4.21
CA THR A 67 1.16 2.77 -3.41
C THR A 67 2.66 3.03 -3.59
N CYS A 68 3.46 1.97 -3.65
CA CYS A 68 4.89 2.04 -3.93
C CYS A 68 5.15 2.69 -5.31
N LYS A 69 4.40 2.30 -6.34
CA LYS A 69 4.50 2.88 -7.69
C LYS A 69 4.03 4.33 -7.74
N ILE A 70 2.98 4.70 -7.00
CA ILE A 70 2.49 6.08 -6.91
C ILE A 70 3.56 6.99 -6.30
N LEU A 71 4.25 6.55 -5.23
CA LEU A 71 5.29 7.33 -4.56
C LEU A 71 6.64 7.30 -5.27
N SER A 72 6.84 6.38 -6.20
CA SER A 72 8.09 6.20 -6.96
C SER A 72 7.76 5.94 -8.44
N PRO A 73 7.20 6.93 -9.15
CA PRO A 73 6.70 6.73 -10.51
C PRO A 73 7.82 6.40 -11.52
N GLU A 74 9.05 6.77 -11.24
CA GLU A 74 10.22 6.48 -12.06
C GLU A 74 10.69 5.02 -11.94
N LYS A 75 10.40 4.34 -10.84
CA LYS A 75 10.88 2.97 -10.57
C LYS A 75 9.96 1.92 -11.22
N THR A 76 10.55 0.79 -11.60
CA THR A 76 9.78 -0.40 -11.92
C THR A 76 9.40 -1.12 -10.62
N VAL A 77 8.10 -1.34 -10.41
CA VAL A 77 7.60 -2.04 -9.22
C VAL A 77 6.93 -3.35 -9.64
N TRP A 78 7.39 -4.45 -9.08
CA TRP A 78 6.82 -5.78 -9.26
C TRP A 78 6.15 -6.25 -7.97
N LEU A 79 4.98 -6.82 -8.10
CA LEU A 79 4.34 -7.59 -7.04
C LEU A 79 4.85 -9.03 -7.09
N ALA A 80 5.43 -9.52 -6.00
CA ALA A 80 6.06 -10.85 -5.96
C ALA A 80 5.07 -11.99 -6.28
N ASN A 81 3.80 -11.84 -5.91
CA ASN A 81 2.73 -12.75 -6.30
C ASN A 81 1.53 -11.95 -6.84
N PRO A 82 1.20 -12.03 -8.14
CA PRO A 82 0.11 -11.27 -8.74
C PRO A 82 -1.28 -11.60 -8.18
N MET A 83 -1.43 -12.76 -7.51
CA MET A 83 -2.69 -13.17 -6.87
C MET A 83 -2.84 -12.65 -5.43
N SER A 84 -1.85 -11.91 -4.92
CA SER A 84 -1.90 -11.36 -3.56
C SER A 84 -2.85 -10.17 -3.49
N GLY A 85 -4.13 -10.42 -3.24
CA GLY A 85 -5.15 -9.42 -2.91
C GLY A 85 -5.27 -9.18 -1.41
N CYS A 86 -6.05 -8.18 -1.05
CA CYS A 86 -6.42 -7.91 0.34
C CYS A 86 -7.93 -7.65 0.41
N PRO A 87 -8.72 -8.62 0.93
CA PRO A 87 -10.18 -8.48 0.99
C PRO A 87 -10.63 -7.22 1.74
N MET A 88 -9.86 -6.76 2.72
CA MET A 88 -10.17 -5.52 3.44
C MET A 88 -9.96 -4.27 2.59
N ALA A 89 -8.90 -4.24 1.78
CA ALA A 89 -8.62 -3.12 0.88
C ALA A 89 -9.56 -3.08 -0.35
N GLU A 90 -10.20 -4.19 -0.65
CA GLU A 90 -11.05 -4.41 -1.82
C GLU A 90 -12.56 -4.45 -1.46
N GLN A 91 -12.93 -4.07 -0.22
CA GLN A 91 -14.33 -4.07 0.24
C GLN A 91 -15.22 -3.07 -0.49
N LEU A 92 -14.67 -1.94 -0.90
CA LEU A 92 -15.39 -0.90 -1.63
C LEU A 92 -14.77 -0.77 -3.01
N ASP A 93 -15.59 -0.88 -4.04
CA ASP A 93 -15.20 -0.65 -5.43
C ASP A 93 -15.50 0.77 -5.90
N LEU A 94 -14.88 1.18 -7.00
CA LEU A 94 -15.07 2.51 -7.56
C LEU A 94 -16.51 2.80 -7.99
N PRO A 95 -17.26 1.90 -8.64
CA PRO A 95 -18.67 2.12 -8.98
C PRO A 95 -19.54 2.43 -7.77
N THR A 96 -19.37 1.66 -6.69
CA THR A 96 -20.13 1.88 -5.43
C THR A 96 -19.78 3.23 -4.80
N LEU A 97 -18.49 3.60 -4.78
CA LEU A 97 -18.08 4.92 -4.29
C LEU A 97 -18.67 6.05 -5.14
N GLN A 98 -18.68 5.91 -6.46
CA GLN A 98 -19.27 6.90 -7.36
C GLN A 98 -20.78 7.09 -7.11
N GLU A 99 -21.49 6.01 -6.82
CA GLU A 99 -22.91 6.08 -6.48
C GLU A 99 -23.13 6.78 -5.12
N LEU A 100 -22.30 6.48 -4.12
CA LEU A 100 -22.34 7.18 -2.84
C LEU A 100 -22.06 8.69 -3.00
N LYS A 101 -21.11 9.08 -3.85
CA LYS A 101 -20.84 10.51 -4.15
C LYS A 101 -22.06 11.21 -4.76
N LYS A 102 -22.88 10.54 -5.55
CA LYS A 102 -24.14 11.12 -6.07
C LYS A 102 -25.20 11.29 -4.98
N GLN A 103 -25.29 10.32 -4.05
CA GLN A 103 -26.23 10.37 -2.93
C GLN A 103 -25.84 11.43 -1.89
N TYR A 104 -24.56 11.74 -1.74
CA TYR A 104 -24.02 12.69 -0.77
C TYR A 104 -23.21 13.81 -1.47
N PRO A 105 -23.88 14.69 -2.24
CA PRO A 105 -23.18 15.75 -2.95
C PRO A 105 -22.55 16.75 -1.99
N GLY A 106 -21.33 17.18 -2.28
CA GLY A 106 -20.59 18.14 -1.47
C GLY A 106 -19.89 17.55 -0.24
N TYR A 107 -19.91 16.22 -0.07
CA TYR A 107 -19.13 15.56 0.96
C TYR A 107 -17.70 15.27 0.46
N ALA A 108 -16.70 15.49 1.29
CA ALA A 108 -15.32 15.09 1.01
C ALA A 108 -15.14 13.59 1.25
N VAL A 109 -14.52 12.88 0.32
CA VAL A 109 -14.24 11.45 0.44
C VAL A 109 -12.86 11.24 1.03
N VAL A 110 -12.81 10.74 2.24
CA VAL A 110 -11.58 10.38 2.95
C VAL A 110 -11.42 8.87 2.92
N ALA A 111 -10.35 8.37 2.34
CA ALA A 111 -10.05 6.93 2.27
C ALA A 111 -8.86 6.56 3.14
N TYR A 112 -8.87 5.34 3.66
CA TYR A 112 -7.68 4.77 4.27
C TYR A 112 -6.64 4.47 3.19
N ILE A 113 -5.36 4.73 3.48
CA ILE A 113 -4.28 4.56 2.50
C ILE A 113 -4.16 3.12 1.96
N ASN A 114 -4.58 2.13 2.77
CA ASN A 114 -4.60 0.72 2.39
C ASN A 114 -5.85 0.38 1.56
N THR A 115 -6.03 1.05 0.44
CA THR A 115 -7.08 0.78 -0.55
C THR A 115 -6.48 0.72 -1.95
N THR A 116 -7.26 0.29 -2.94
CA THR A 116 -6.81 0.17 -4.34
C THR A 116 -6.45 1.53 -4.93
N SER A 117 -5.52 1.54 -5.89
CA SER A 117 -5.20 2.77 -6.64
C SER A 117 -6.40 3.30 -7.41
N GLU A 118 -7.25 2.43 -7.91
CA GLU A 118 -8.48 2.77 -8.61
C GLU A 118 -9.42 3.58 -7.69
N LEU A 119 -9.67 3.10 -6.45
CA LEU A 119 -10.50 3.81 -5.49
C LEU A 119 -9.89 5.17 -5.11
N LYS A 120 -8.56 5.25 -4.98
CA LYS A 120 -7.85 6.50 -4.68
C LYS A 120 -8.13 7.60 -5.69
N THR A 121 -8.40 7.29 -6.95
CA THR A 121 -8.71 8.29 -7.99
C THR A 121 -9.99 9.06 -7.72
N ALA A 122 -10.91 8.50 -6.94
CA ALA A 122 -12.19 9.11 -6.60
C ALA A 122 -12.22 9.69 -5.17
N CYS A 123 -11.12 9.59 -4.42
CA CYS A 123 -10.99 10.11 -3.07
C CYS A 123 -10.37 11.51 -3.08
N ASP A 124 -10.78 12.37 -2.15
CA ASP A 124 -10.22 13.71 -2.00
C ASP A 124 -8.92 13.68 -1.17
N VAL A 125 -8.83 12.75 -0.21
CA VAL A 125 -7.63 12.55 0.62
C VAL A 125 -7.51 11.12 1.12
N CYS A 126 -6.26 10.65 1.25
CA CYS A 126 -5.95 9.38 1.90
C CYS A 126 -5.31 9.62 3.27
N VAL A 127 -5.71 8.81 4.25
CA VAL A 127 -5.25 8.90 5.63
C VAL A 127 -4.71 7.58 6.16
N THR A 128 -3.90 7.66 7.19
CA THR A 128 -3.53 6.51 8.04
C THR A 128 -4.30 6.59 9.36
N SER A 129 -4.28 5.52 10.17
CA SER A 129 -4.91 5.54 11.50
C SER A 129 -4.38 6.67 12.39
N SER A 130 -3.08 6.99 12.29
CA SER A 130 -2.45 8.06 13.07
C SER A 130 -2.73 9.46 12.56
N SER A 131 -3.03 9.63 11.27
CA SER A 131 -3.25 10.94 10.65
C SER A 131 -4.73 11.30 10.45
N ALA A 132 -5.64 10.31 10.55
CA ALA A 132 -7.06 10.48 10.22
C ALA A 132 -7.70 11.64 10.98
N LEU A 133 -7.57 11.67 12.31
CA LEU A 133 -8.17 12.73 13.13
C LEU A 133 -7.65 14.12 12.73
N LYS A 134 -6.33 14.26 12.60
CA LYS A 134 -5.70 15.54 12.24
C LYS A 134 -6.16 16.02 10.86
N ILE A 135 -6.17 15.12 9.88
CA ILE A 135 -6.54 15.46 8.50
C ILE A 135 -8.02 15.79 8.42
N CYS A 136 -8.90 14.96 9.00
CA CYS A 136 -10.34 15.21 8.99
C CYS A 136 -10.70 16.52 9.69
N SER A 137 -10.02 16.86 10.80
CA SER A 137 -10.26 18.13 11.50
C SER A 137 -9.76 19.36 10.73
N ALA A 138 -8.84 19.18 9.77
CA ALA A 138 -8.31 20.26 8.93
C ALA A 138 -9.11 20.46 7.63
N LEU A 139 -10.02 19.55 7.30
CA LEU A 139 -10.89 19.72 6.12
C LEU A 139 -11.95 20.79 6.45
N GLU A 140 -12.02 21.82 5.62
CA GLU A 140 -13.00 22.90 5.69
C GLU A 140 -14.42 22.45 5.31
N ASN A 141 -14.76 21.20 5.60
CA ASN A 141 -16.02 20.62 5.21
C ASN A 141 -16.65 19.89 6.40
N ASP A 142 -17.76 20.41 6.89
CA ASP A 142 -18.55 19.80 7.98
C ASP A 142 -19.12 18.41 7.59
N LYS A 143 -18.99 18.02 6.33
CA LYS A 143 -19.56 16.81 5.76
C LYS A 143 -18.44 15.89 5.25
N ILE A 144 -18.04 14.94 6.08
CA ILE A 144 -16.99 13.97 5.77
C ILE A 144 -17.57 12.55 5.77
N PRO A 145 -17.93 11.96 4.61
CA PRO A 145 -18.11 10.52 4.55
C PRO A 145 -16.75 9.86 4.55
N VAL A 146 -16.45 9.09 5.55
CA VAL A 146 -15.24 8.26 5.62
C VAL A 146 -15.51 6.97 4.90
N SER A 147 -14.89 6.79 3.74
CA SER A 147 -14.76 5.46 3.14
C SER A 147 -13.70 4.68 3.92
N TYR A 148 -14.13 3.62 4.57
CA TYR A 148 -13.39 2.96 5.61
C TYR A 148 -12.94 1.55 5.21
N THR A 149 -11.68 1.22 5.43
CA THR A 149 -11.16 -0.15 5.32
C THR A 149 -10.47 -0.66 6.60
N HIS A 150 -10.47 0.13 7.69
CA HIS A 150 -9.90 -0.35 8.96
C HIS A 150 -10.55 0.31 10.18
N LEU A 151 -11.39 -0.44 10.93
CA LEU A 151 -11.80 -0.04 12.27
C LEU A 151 -10.60 -0.19 13.23
N ARG A 152 -10.28 0.87 13.97
CA ARG A 152 -9.49 0.73 15.18
C ARG A 152 -10.30 -0.12 16.16
N ALA A 153 -10.03 -1.40 16.19
CA ALA A 153 -10.74 -2.35 17.05
C ALA A 153 -10.44 -2.17 18.55
N HIS A 154 -9.58 -1.23 18.95
CA HIS A 154 -9.05 -1.13 20.31
C HIS A 154 -8.90 0.27 20.87
N GLU A 155 -9.69 1.25 20.41
CA GLU A 155 -9.78 2.54 21.09
C GLU A 155 -11.20 2.75 21.64
N THR A 156 -11.53 2.00 22.64
CA THR A 156 -12.55 2.33 23.63
C THR A 156 -11.89 2.47 24.96
#